data_296cebd2fc6dd95006035fa090b996ad
#
_entry.id   296cebd2fc6dd95006035fa090b996ad
#
_cell.length_a   1.000
_cell.length_b   1.000
_cell.length_c   1.000
_cell.angle_alpha   90.00
_cell.angle_beta   90.00
_cell.angle_gamma   90.00
#
_symmetry.space_group_name_H-M   'P 1'
#
loop_
_entity.id
_entity.type
_entity.pdbx_description
1 polymer ?
#
loop_
_entity_poly.entity_id
_entity_poly.type
_entity_poly.pdbx_seq_one_letter_code
_entity_poly.pdbx_strand_id
1 'polypeptide(L)'
;NDLAAAWAVDRRGGPLFPVQGSSPRQREMSLRGGVNLVAQMSAEERARGVIAASTGNHGQSVAYAARLFGVRAIIAVPHGANPGKVAAMQALGAEVVFQGESFDEARLWAETQTVLHGYRYIHSGDEPLLIAGVGTYALEILEALPDVDAIFVPIGGGSGAAGVCTVVKALRPQVQVIGVQSEAAPAAYLSWKERRLVSAPARTSAEGLATGTAFELPQRILRQHLDGFILVSEAEIRHAIVLLLEHCHNLAEGAGAAPLAGLLHLKDHFVGRRVVLVLSGGNLSLEQLRRALDGG
;
A
#
# COMPACT_ATOMS: atom_id res chain seq x y z
N ASN A 1 -7.81 -13.79 -11.41
CA ASN A 1 -7.53 -13.23 -10.10
C ASN A 1 -6.74 -11.95 -10.21
N ASP A 2 -7.35 -10.92 -10.78
CA ASP A 2 -6.76 -9.64 -11.13
C ASP A 2 -7.22 -8.61 -10.10
N LEU A 3 -6.37 -8.21 -9.17
CA LEU A 3 -6.79 -7.39 -8.06
C LEU A 3 -5.82 -6.28 -7.69
N ALA A 4 -5.69 -5.29 -8.57
CA ALA A 4 -5.76 -3.91 -8.18
C ALA A 4 -7.13 -3.43 -8.70
N ALA A 5 -8.20 -3.72 -7.98
CA ALA A 5 -9.52 -3.27 -8.35
C ALA A 5 -9.85 -2.05 -7.51
N ALA A 6 -10.12 -0.94 -8.17
CA ALA A 6 -10.89 0.13 -7.58
C ALA A 6 -12.37 -0.21 -7.77
N TRP A 7 -13.17 -0.10 -6.74
CA TRP A 7 -14.58 -0.42 -6.76
C TRP A 7 -15.40 0.87 -6.67
N ALA A 8 -16.40 1.00 -7.53
CA ALA A 8 -17.31 2.14 -7.50
C ALA A 8 -18.70 1.69 -7.06
N VAL A 9 -19.30 2.40 -6.13
CA VAL A 9 -20.71 2.22 -5.72
C VAL A 9 -21.58 3.15 -6.55
N ASP A 10 -22.56 2.60 -7.28
CA ASP A 10 -23.50 3.42 -8.05
C ASP A 10 -24.47 4.21 -7.14
N ARG A 11 -24.95 5.35 -7.65
CA ARG A 11 -25.91 6.28 -7.00
C ARG A 11 -27.21 5.63 -6.53
N ARG A 12 -27.53 4.40 -6.95
CA ARG A 12 -28.77 3.68 -6.63
C ARG A 12 -28.57 2.56 -5.62
N GLY A 13 -27.41 2.45 -4.96
CA GLY A 13 -27.11 1.30 -4.12
C GLY A 13 -26.95 -0.01 -4.89
N GLY A 14 -26.64 0.09 -6.18
CA GLY A 14 -26.39 -1.04 -7.07
C GLY A 14 -25.07 -1.74 -6.77
N PRO A 15 -24.79 -2.88 -7.41
CA PRO A 15 -23.63 -3.70 -7.15
C PRO A 15 -22.32 -2.94 -7.38
N LEU A 16 -21.32 -3.25 -6.58
CA LEU A 16 -19.96 -2.79 -6.74
C LEU A 16 -19.39 -3.28 -8.09
N PHE A 17 -18.92 -2.37 -8.94
CA PHE A 17 -18.28 -2.73 -10.20
C PHE A 17 -16.75 -2.56 -10.08
N PRO A 18 -15.95 -3.57 -10.48
CA PRO A 18 -14.51 -3.42 -10.54
C PRO A 18 -14.13 -2.44 -11.65
N VAL A 19 -13.29 -1.46 -11.32
CA VAL A 19 -12.54 -0.73 -12.33
C VAL A 19 -11.37 -1.62 -12.71
N GLN A 20 -11.47 -2.30 -13.85
CA GLN A 20 -10.46 -3.25 -14.30
C GLN A 20 -9.18 -2.53 -14.72
N GLY A 21 -8.12 -2.76 -13.97
CA GLY A 21 -6.75 -2.53 -14.44
C GLY A 21 -6.37 -3.62 -15.45
N SER A 22 -5.82 -3.22 -16.58
CA SER A 22 -5.75 -3.99 -17.83
C SER A 22 -4.70 -5.10 -17.93
N SER A 23 -4.15 -5.66 -16.84
CA SER A 23 -3.23 -6.81 -16.97
C SER A 23 -3.06 -7.64 -15.70
N PRO A 24 -2.95 -8.99 -15.83
CA PRO A 24 -2.72 -9.92 -14.71
C PRO A 24 -1.41 -9.71 -13.94
N ARG A 25 -0.49 -8.91 -14.46
CA ARG A 25 0.84 -8.67 -13.89
C ARG A 25 0.94 -7.38 -13.05
N GLN A 26 -0.14 -6.60 -12.94
CA GLN A 26 -0.16 -5.32 -12.20
C GLN A 26 -0.86 -5.45 -10.84
N ARG A 27 -0.83 -6.60 -10.23
CA ARG A 27 -1.64 -7.02 -9.07
C ARG A 27 -1.37 -6.27 -7.77
N GLU A 28 -0.30 -5.51 -7.68
CA GLU A 28 0.03 -4.75 -6.48
C GLU A 28 0.36 -3.30 -6.85
N MET A 29 -0.30 -2.37 -6.18
CA MET A 29 -0.06 -0.94 -6.41
C MET A 29 1.39 -0.55 -6.17
N SER A 30 2.04 -1.19 -5.22
CA SER A 30 3.46 -1.00 -4.93
C SER A 30 4.38 -1.36 -6.10
N LEU A 31 4.00 -2.32 -6.97
CA LEU A 31 4.81 -2.71 -8.15
C LEU A 31 5.04 -1.52 -9.09
N ARG A 32 4.05 -0.66 -9.27
CA ARG A 32 4.14 0.53 -10.14
C ARG A 32 5.24 1.49 -9.68
N GLY A 33 5.33 1.68 -8.35
CA GLY A 33 6.36 2.51 -7.74
C GLY A 33 7.77 1.97 -7.99
N GLY A 34 7.99 0.68 -7.73
CA GLY A 34 9.28 0.04 -7.98
C GLY A 34 9.68 0.09 -9.46
N VAL A 35 8.76 -0.22 -10.37
CA VAL A 35 9.01 -0.15 -11.83
C VAL A 35 9.39 1.27 -12.25
N ASN A 36 8.62 2.29 -11.83
CA ASN A 36 8.93 3.67 -12.17
C ASN A 36 10.28 4.12 -11.65
N LEU A 37 10.63 3.73 -10.41
CA LEU A 37 11.92 4.09 -9.82
C LEU A 37 13.07 3.43 -10.60
N VAL A 38 13.04 2.11 -10.77
CA VAL A 38 14.14 1.38 -11.42
C VAL A 38 14.28 1.76 -12.88
N ALA A 39 13.19 2.08 -13.57
CA ALA A 39 13.22 2.60 -14.95
C ALA A 39 14.00 3.91 -15.09
N GLN A 40 14.03 4.74 -14.06
CA GLN A 40 14.69 6.05 -14.07
C GLN A 40 16.11 6.04 -13.47
N MET A 41 16.57 4.88 -12.97
CA MET A 41 17.95 4.74 -12.48
C MET A 41 18.96 4.89 -13.61
N SER A 42 20.09 5.53 -13.29
CA SER A 42 21.24 5.60 -14.20
C SER A 42 21.85 4.21 -14.47
N ALA A 43 22.64 4.09 -15.55
CA ALA A 43 23.35 2.85 -15.83
C ALA A 43 24.31 2.45 -14.69
N GLU A 44 24.94 3.42 -14.05
CA GLU A 44 25.84 3.19 -12.91
C GLU A 44 25.11 2.69 -11.68
N GLU A 45 23.95 3.27 -11.34
CA GLU A 45 23.11 2.80 -10.23
C GLU A 45 22.61 1.38 -10.48
N ARG A 46 22.15 1.09 -11.71
CA ARG A 46 21.73 -0.28 -12.10
C ARG A 46 22.85 -1.29 -11.99
N ALA A 47 24.07 -0.92 -12.39
CA ALA A 47 25.24 -1.80 -12.30
C ALA A 47 25.61 -2.14 -10.85
N ARG A 48 25.43 -1.20 -9.92
CA ARG A 48 25.63 -1.45 -8.48
C ARG A 48 24.53 -2.30 -7.87
N GLY A 49 23.29 -2.17 -8.35
CA GLY A 49 22.14 -2.87 -7.83
C GLY A 49 21.34 -2.09 -6.79
N VAL A 50 20.22 -2.67 -6.36
CA VAL A 50 19.29 -2.07 -5.39
C VAL A 50 19.25 -2.89 -4.11
N ILE A 51 18.96 -2.20 -2.99
CA ILE A 51 18.74 -2.82 -1.69
C ILE A 51 17.52 -2.19 -1.01
N ALA A 52 16.73 -3.01 -0.31
CA ALA A 52 15.62 -2.55 0.50
C ALA A 52 15.45 -3.41 1.75
N ALA A 53 14.85 -2.87 2.80
CA ALA A 53 14.33 -3.65 3.92
C ALA A 53 12.81 -3.78 3.78
N SER A 54 12.28 -5.00 3.79
CA SER A 54 10.83 -5.21 3.67
C SER A 54 10.43 -6.64 3.98
N THR A 55 9.39 -6.80 4.79
CA THR A 55 8.76 -8.10 5.07
C THR A 55 7.56 -8.41 4.17
N GLY A 56 7.22 -7.54 3.20
CA GLY A 56 5.97 -7.66 2.45
C GLY A 56 5.99 -7.12 1.02
N ASN A 57 4.91 -6.43 0.63
CA ASN A 57 4.64 -5.99 -0.74
C ASN A 57 5.72 -5.07 -1.33
N HIS A 58 6.34 -4.22 -0.51
CA HIS A 58 7.44 -3.37 -0.98
C HIS A 58 8.65 -4.19 -1.45
N GLY A 59 9.05 -5.24 -0.71
CA GLY A 59 10.14 -6.14 -1.12
C GLY A 59 9.84 -6.84 -2.44
N GLN A 60 8.62 -7.33 -2.62
CA GLN A 60 8.16 -7.92 -3.88
C GLN A 60 8.18 -6.89 -5.02
N SER A 61 7.79 -5.64 -4.76
CA SER A 61 7.86 -4.55 -5.73
C SER A 61 9.28 -4.29 -6.21
N VAL A 62 10.23 -4.18 -5.29
CA VAL A 62 11.65 -3.97 -5.61
C VAL A 62 12.21 -5.16 -6.38
N ALA A 63 11.93 -6.39 -5.93
CA ALA A 63 12.37 -7.62 -6.59
C ALA A 63 11.84 -7.73 -8.03
N TYR A 64 10.55 -7.46 -8.23
CA TYR A 64 9.92 -7.48 -9.55
C TYR A 64 10.53 -6.45 -10.49
N ALA A 65 10.64 -5.20 -10.03
CA ALA A 65 11.22 -4.13 -10.83
C ALA A 65 12.68 -4.41 -11.20
N ALA A 66 13.48 -4.83 -10.24
CA ALA A 66 14.86 -5.19 -10.48
C ALA A 66 15.00 -6.31 -11.52
N ARG A 67 14.18 -7.38 -11.42
CA ARG A 67 14.13 -8.45 -12.42
C ARG A 67 13.75 -7.94 -13.81
N LEU A 68 12.77 -7.03 -13.91
CA LEU A 68 12.30 -6.48 -15.18
C LEU A 68 13.42 -5.73 -15.94
N PHE A 69 14.29 -5.05 -15.20
CA PHE A 69 15.37 -4.23 -15.75
C PHE A 69 16.75 -4.90 -15.67
N GLY A 70 16.84 -6.17 -15.26
CA GLY A 70 18.11 -6.89 -15.15
C GLY A 70 19.03 -6.34 -14.04
N VAL A 71 18.47 -5.76 -12.98
CA VAL A 71 19.19 -5.17 -11.85
C VAL A 71 19.27 -6.18 -10.71
N ARG A 72 20.41 -6.29 -10.02
CA ARG A 72 20.54 -7.08 -8.80
C ARG A 72 19.71 -6.45 -7.68
N ALA A 73 18.89 -7.26 -6.99
CA ALA A 73 18.11 -6.81 -5.83
C ALA A 73 18.45 -7.61 -4.58
N ILE A 74 18.71 -6.90 -3.49
CA ILE A 74 18.93 -7.47 -2.14
C ILE A 74 17.77 -7.00 -1.26
N ILE A 75 17.08 -7.95 -0.60
CA ILE A 75 16.00 -7.61 0.34
C ILE A 75 16.37 -8.12 1.73
N ALA A 76 16.58 -7.19 2.65
CA ALA A 76 16.83 -7.51 4.05
C ALA A 76 15.50 -7.75 4.79
N VAL A 77 15.44 -8.86 5.52
CA VAL A 77 14.29 -9.27 6.33
C VAL A 77 14.75 -9.71 7.71
N PRO A 78 13.97 -9.54 8.79
CA PRO A 78 14.28 -10.11 10.10
C PRO A 78 14.13 -11.64 10.10
N HIS A 79 14.76 -12.31 11.05
CA HIS A 79 14.74 -13.79 11.15
C HIS A 79 13.32 -14.37 11.28
N GLY A 80 12.35 -13.65 11.84
CA GLY A 80 10.94 -14.07 11.95
C GLY A 80 10.06 -13.76 10.73
N ALA A 81 10.63 -13.37 9.59
CA ALA A 81 9.85 -13.01 8.40
C ALA A 81 9.00 -14.19 7.87
N ASN A 82 7.80 -13.87 7.35
CA ASN A 82 6.88 -14.86 6.80
C ASN A 82 7.50 -15.64 5.64
N PRO A 83 7.62 -16.99 5.74
CA PRO A 83 8.30 -17.80 4.74
C PRO A 83 7.67 -17.71 3.33
N GLY A 84 6.34 -17.57 3.24
CA GLY A 84 5.65 -17.44 1.96
C GLY A 84 6.00 -16.13 1.24
N LYS A 85 6.16 -15.03 1.99
CA LYS A 85 6.59 -13.74 1.42
C LYS A 85 8.07 -13.75 1.03
N VAL A 86 8.90 -14.40 1.83
CA VAL A 86 10.33 -14.63 1.50
C VAL A 86 10.43 -15.43 0.19
N ALA A 87 9.70 -16.54 0.08
CA ALA A 87 9.69 -17.37 -1.13
C ALA A 87 9.19 -16.57 -2.36
N ALA A 88 8.20 -15.69 -2.20
CA ALA A 88 7.71 -14.84 -3.28
C ALA A 88 8.78 -13.86 -3.78
N MET A 89 9.54 -13.22 -2.89
CA MET A 89 10.66 -12.34 -3.25
C MET A 89 11.79 -13.09 -3.95
N GLN A 90 12.13 -14.29 -3.45
CA GLN A 90 13.13 -15.18 -4.07
C GLN A 90 12.69 -15.66 -5.46
N ALA A 91 11.42 -16.03 -5.63
CA ALA A 91 10.85 -16.42 -6.92
C ALA A 91 10.88 -15.26 -7.95
N LEU A 92 10.88 -14.01 -7.49
CA LEU A 92 11.10 -12.83 -8.32
C LEU A 92 12.57 -12.56 -8.63
N GLY A 93 13.49 -13.37 -8.09
CA GLY A 93 14.93 -13.28 -8.36
C GLY A 93 15.71 -12.39 -7.38
N ALA A 94 15.11 -11.95 -6.28
CA ALA A 94 15.82 -11.19 -5.26
C ALA A 94 16.68 -12.09 -4.38
N GLU A 95 17.84 -11.60 -3.98
CA GLU A 95 18.64 -12.13 -2.89
C GLU A 95 18.01 -11.70 -1.57
N VAL A 96 17.42 -12.65 -0.83
CA VAL A 96 16.82 -12.34 0.47
C VAL A 96 17.83 -12.66 1.57
N VAL A 97 18.13 -11.67 2.40
CA VAL A 97 19.13 -11.76 3.47
C VAL A 97 18.44 -11.56 4.82
N PHE A 98 18.61 -12.54 5.73
CA PHE A 98 18.05 -12.46 7.07
C PHE A 98 19.00 -11.69 7.99
N GLN A 99 18.51 -10.60 8.59
CA GLN A 99 19.29 -9.71 9.44
C GLN A 99 18.48 -9.19 10.63
N GLY A 100 18.99 -9.47 11.83
CA GLY A 100 18.38 -9.05 13.10
C GLY A 100 17.04 -9.74 13.40
N GLU A 101 16.48 -9.40 14.56
CA GLU A 101 15.21 -9.93 15.07
C GLU A 101 14.03 -8.99 14.78
N SER A 102 14.31 -7.75 14.36
CA SER A 102 13.31 -6.74 14.07
C SER A 102 13.47 -6.15 12.68
N PHE A 103 12.38 -5.54 12.18
CA PHE A 103 12.41 -4.79 10.92
C PHE A 103 13.43 -3.63 10.95
N ASP A 104 13.56 -2.95 12.09
CA ASP A 104 14.49 -1.83 12.23
C ASP A 104 15.96 -2.27 12.15
N GLU A 105 16.29 -3.45 12.68
CA GLU A 105 17.64 -4.01 12.56
C GLU A 105 17.95 -4.41 11.11
N ALA A 106 17.01 -5.04 10.43
CA ALA A 106 17.16 -5.36 9.01
C ALA A 106 17.32 -4.10 8.15
N ARG A 107 16.56 -3.04 8.47
CA ARG A 107 16.66 -1.72 7.80
C ARG A 107 18.02 -1.09 8.01
N LEU A 108 18.48 -1.02 9.26
CA LEU A 108 19.79 -0.43 9.60
C LEU A 108 20.94 -1.16 8.91
N TRP A 109 20.85 -2.50 8.84
CA TRP A 109 21.82 -3.29 8.10
C TRP A 109 21.79 -2.94 6.59
N ALA A 110 20.62 -2.85 5.97
CA ALA A 110 20.49 -2.48 4.56
C ALA A 110 21.05 -1.08 4.26
N GLU A 111 20.78 -0.11 5.13
CA GLU A 111 21.34 1.25 5.05
C GLU A 111 22.87 1.22 5.16
N THR A 112 23.43 0.38 6.04
CA THR A 112 24.88 0.20 6.18
C THR A 112 25.49 -0.38 4.90
N GLN A 113 24.85 -1.39 4.28
CA GLN A 113 25.31 -1.97 3.01
C GLN A 113 25.28 -0.96 1.87
N THR A 114 24.36 -0.02 1.89
CA THR A 114 24.31 1.09 0.93
C THR A 114 25.60 1.93 0.97
N VAL A 115 26.07 2.26 2.17
CA VAL A 115 27.31 3.03 2.34
C VAL A 115 28.54 2.22 1.94
N LEU A 116 28.58 0.95 2.30
CA LEU A 116 29.76 0.09 2.06
C LEU A 116 29.93 -0.31 0.59
N HIS A 117 28.84 -0.54 -0.12
CA HIS A 117 28.85 -1.13 -1.46
C HIS A 117 28.26 -0.22 -2.54
N GLY A 118 27.69 0.92 -2.16
CA GLY A 118 27.10 1.87 -3.10
C GLY A 118 25.78 1.40 -3.74
N TYR A 119 25.08 0.43 -3.13
CA TYR A 119 23.75 0.05 -3.58
C TYR A 119 22.77 1.22 -3.52
N ARG A 120 21.79 1.25 -4.43
CA ARG A 120 20.68 2.20 -4.33
C ARG A 120 19.68 1.68 -3.29
N TYR A 121 19.61 2.32 -2.12
CA TYR A 121 18.57 2.02 -1.15
C TYR A 121 17.21 2.50 -1.66
N ILE A 122 16.22 1.61 -1.66
CA ILE A 122 14.84 1.96 -2.02
C ILE A 122 14.00 1.97 -0.76
N HIS A 123 13.70 3.19 -0.29
CA HIS A 123 12.85 3.40 0.88
C HIS A 123 11.38 3.16 0.53
N SER A 124 10.60 2.54 1.44
CA SER A 124 9.19 2.17 1.20
C SER A 124 8.22 3.37 1.17
N GLY A 125 8.64 4.54 1.60
CA GLY A 125 7.81 5.74 1.70
C GLY A 125 8.49 7.02 1.26
N ASP A 126 9.67 7.34 1.78
CA ASP A 126 10.39 8.58 1.47
C ASP A 126 11.13 8.50 0.13
N GLU A 127 10.36 8.19 -0.94
CA GLU A 127 10.90 7.96 -2.27
C GLU A 127 9.97 8.60 -3.33
N PRO A 128 10.34 9.78 -3.87
CA PRO A 128 9.48 10.50 -4.81
C PRO A 128 9.11 9.71 -6.06
N LEU A 129 10.05 8.97 -6.63
CA LEU A 129 9.81 8.18 -7.84
C LEU A 129 8.88 6.99 -7.58
N LEU A 130 8.94 6.42 -6.37
CA LEU A 130 8.02 5.37 -5.96
C LEU A 130 6.60 5.94 -5.81
N ILE A 131 6.44 7.07 -5.13
CA ILE A 131 5.14 7.77 -4.96
C ILE A 131 4.56 8.15 -6.32
N ALA A 132 5.36 8.70 -7.23
CA ALA A 132 4.92 9.06 -8.58
C ALA A 132 4.42 7.83 -9.36
N GLY A 133 5.16 6.72 -9.32
CA GLY A 133 4.74 5.48 -9.98
C GLY A 133 3.45 4.92 -9.40
N VAL A 134 3.31 4.92 -8.09
CA VAL A 134 2.06 4.50 -7.42
C VAL A 134 0.91 5.41 -7.79
N GLY A 135 1.11 6.72 -7.88
CA GLY A 135 0.07 7.68 -8.28
C GLY A 135 -0.59 7.38 -9.62
N THR A 136 0.03 6.60 -10.50
CA THR A 136 -0.54 6.27 -11.82
C THR A 136 -1.89 5.54 -11.75
N TYR A 137 -2.17 4.76 -10.70
CA TYR A 137 -3.49 4.15 -10.58
C TYR A 137 -4.61 5.18 -10.31
N ALA A 138 -4.27 6.33 -9.72
CA ALA A 138 -5.24 7.40 -9.56
C ALA A 138 -5.61 8.05 -10.90
N LEU A 139 -4.69 8.11 -11.87
CA LEU A 139 -5.02 8.51 -13.25
C LEU A 139 -6.06 7.56 -13.85
N GLU A 140 -5.82 6.25 -13.74
CA GLU A 140 -6.75 5.23 -14.26
C GLU A 140 -8.13 5.31 -13.59
N ILE A 141 -8.20 5.61 -12.28
CA ILE A 141 -9.45 5.83 -11.57
C ILE A 141 -10.20 7.04 -12.15
N LEU A 142 -9.51 8.17 -12.34
CA LEU A 142 -10.13 9.40 -12.85
C LEU A 142 -10.54 9.30 -14.32
N GLU A 143 -9.84 8.47 -15.11
CA GLU A 143 -10.20 8.17 -16.49
C GLU A 143 -11.43 7.25 -16.57
N ALA A 144 -11.46 6.18 -15.74
CA ALA A 144 -12.55 5.21 -15.72
C ALA A 144 -13.83 5.78 -15.08
N LEU A 145 -13.71 6.67 -14.11
CA LEU A 145 -14.80 7.29 -13.36
C LEU A 145 -14.61 8.81 -13.28
N PRO A 146 -14.88 9.55 -14.38
CA PRO A 146 -14.65 10.99 -14.44
C PRO A 146 -15.46 11.83 -13.42
N ASP A 147 -16.55 11.26 -12.92
CA ASP A 147 -17.47 11.87 -11.96
C ASP A 147 -17.42 11.21 -10.56
N VAL A 148 -16.27 10.63 -10.18
CA VAL A 148 -16.02 10.14 -8.83
C VAL A 148 -16.12 11.29 -7.82
N ASP A 149 -16.80 11.05 -6.69
CA ASP A 149 -16.94 12.03 -5.60
C ASP A 149 -15.87 11.85 -4.52
N ALA A 150 -15.49 10.59 -4.23
CA ALA A 150 -14.52 10.28 -3.17
C ALA A 150 -13.72 9.01 -3.46
N ILE A 151 -12.47 8.97 -2.97
CA ILE A 151 -11.57 7.83 -3.05
C ILE A 151 -11.08 7.49 -1.63
N PHE A 152 -11.36 6.28 -1.17
CA PHE A 152 -10.86 5.75 0.10
C PHE A 152 -9.58 4.97 -0.14
N VAL A 153 -8.51 5.31 0.58
CA VAL A 153 -7.17 4.71 0.39
C VAL A 153 -6.63 4.16 1.71
N PRO A 154 -6.04 2.95 1.73
CA PRO A 154 -5.40 2.44 2.92
C PRO A 154 -4.08 3.15 3.16
N ILE A 155 -3.76 3.41 4.44
CA ILE A 155 -2.54 4.09 4.85
C ILE A 155 -1.77 3.23 5.87
N GLY A 156 -0.61 2.71 5.43
CA GLY A 156 0.46 2.26 6.30
C GLY A 156 1.53 3.34 6.38
N GLY A 157 2.62 3.20 5.61
CA GLY A 157 3.64 4.26 5.46
C GLY A 157 3.19 5.49 4.68
N GLY A 158 2.10 5.39 3.91
CA GLY A 158 1.43 6.51 3.26
C GLY A 158 1.85 6.82 1.82
N SER A 159 2.79 6.08 1.22
CA SER A 159 3.23 6.33 -0.17
C SER A 159 2.10 6.17 -1.19
N GLY A 160 1.21 5.18 -1.00
CA GLY A 160 0.04 4.97 -1.85
C GLY A 160 -0.92 6.16 -1.81
N ALA A 161 -1.31 6.57 -0.61
CA ALA A 161 -2.21 7.71 -0.40
C ALA A 161 -1.59 9.03 -0.86
N ALA A 162 -0.27 9.23 -0.66
CA ALA A 162 0.44 10.39 -1.15
C ALA A 162 0.41 10.48 -2.69
N GLY A 163 0.58 9.35 -3.38
CA GLY A 163 0.45 9.27 -4.84
C GLY A 163 -0.96 9.64 -5.32
N VAL A 164 -2.01 9.08 -4.68
CA VAL A 164 -3.41 9.43 -4.97
C VAL A 164 -3.67 10.91 -4.74
N CYS A 165 -3.31 11.43 -3.58
CA CYS A 165 -3.49 12.84 -3.25
C CYS A 165 -2.83 13.75 -4.29
N THR A 166 -1.59 13.46 -4.67
CA THR A 166 -0.85 14.26 -5.66
C THR A 166 -1.60 14.33 -6.99
N VAL A 167 -2.03 13.20 -7.52
CA VAL A 167 -2.72 13.14 -8.81
C VAL A 167 -4.13 13.73 -8.72
N VAL A 168 -4.91 13.31 -7.73
CA VAL A 168 -6.30 13.74 -7.59
C VAL A 168 -6.39 15.24 -7.37
N LYS A 169 -5.58 15.81 -6.49
CA LYS A 169 -5.64 17.25 -6.22
C LYS A 169 -5.10 18.11 -7.36
N ALA A 170 -4.22 17.56 -8.18
CA ALA A 170 -3.76 18.25 -9.40
C ALA A 170 -4.82 18.26 -10.51
N LEU A 171 -5.57 17.17 -10.70
CA LEU A 171 -6.48 17.01 -11.84
C LEU A 171 -7.95 17.23 -11.51
N ARG A 172 -8.39 16.90 -10.31
CA ARG A 172 -9.77 16.95 -9.82
C ARG A 172 -9.79 17.36 -8.34
N PRO A 173 -9.44 18.58 -7.98
CA PRO A 173 -9.29 19.03 -6.58
C PRO A 173 -10.57 18.90 -5.74
N GLN A 174 -11.75 18.84 -6.38
CA GLN A 174 -13.03 18.63 -5.72
C GLN A 174 -13.27 17.20 -5.24
N VAL A 175 -12.56 16.20 -5.78
CA VAL A 175 -12.69 14.80 -5.36
C VAL A 175 -12.05 14.62 -3.99
N GLN A 176 -12.82 14.06 -3.06
CA GLN A 176 -12.33 13.80 -1.71
C GLN A 176 -11.40 12.58 -1.68
N VAL A 177 -10.28 12.69 -0.97
CA VAL A 177 -9.39 11.55 -0.67
C VAL A 177 -9.43 11.30 0.83
N ILE A 178 -9.91 10.11 1.20
CA ILE A 178 -10.08 9.70 2.59
C ILE A 178 -9.09 8.58 2.91
N GLY A 179 -8.20 8.84 3.86
CA GLY A 179 -7.25 7.84 4.37
C GLY A 179 -7.89 6.91 5.38
N VAL A 180 -7.51 5.63 5.36
CA VAL A 180 -7.97 4.64 6.34
C VAL A 180 -6.78 3.88 6.90
N GLN A 181 -6.68 3.81 8.24
CA GLN A 181 -5.63 3.09 8.95
C GLN A 181 -6.23 2.26 10.09
N SER A 182 -5.52 1.21 10.53
CA SER A 182 -5.92 0.47 11.72
C SER A 182 -5.67 1.29 13.00
N GLU A 183 -6.63 1.28 13.93
CA GLU A 183 -6.46 1.86 15.27
C GLU A 183 -5.35 1.15 16.08
N ALA A 184 -5.04 -0.11 15.75
CA ALA A 184 -3.95 -0.87 16.36
C ALA A 184 -2.55 -0.50 15.82
N ALA A 185 -2.48 0.37 14.79
CA ALA A 185 -1.23 0.90 14.22
C ALA A 185 -1.41 2.36 13.75
N PRO A 186 -1.72 3.32 14.65
CA PRO A 186 -2.23 4.65 14.27
C PRO A 186 -1.14 5.70 13.96
N ALA A 187 0.13 5.31 13.78
CA ALA A 187 1.25 6.25 13.69
C ALA A 187 1.07 7.31 12.58
N ALA A 188 0.57 6.91 11.40
CA ALA A 188 0.35 7.85 10.30
C ALA A 188 -0.81 8.80 10.56
N TYR A 189 -1.92 8.32 11.15
CA TYR A 189 -3.04 9.14 11.57
C TYR A 189 -2.63 10.18 12.62
N LEU A 190 -1.93 9.74 13.67
CA LEU A 190 -1.45 10.64 14.72
C LEU A 190 -0.49 11.70 14.16
N SER A 191 0.42 11.29 13.28
CA SER A 191 1.35 12.21 12.62
C SER A 191 0.66 13.25 11.74
N TRP A 192 -0.39 12.84 11.02
CA TRP A 192 -1.20 13.75 10.22
C TRP A 192 -1.99 14.73 11.10
N LYS A 193 -2.61 14.23 12.16
CA LYS A 193 -3.41 15.02 13.10
C LYS A 193 -2.57 16.03 13.89
N GLU A 194 -1.42 15.60 14.41
CA GLU A 194 -0.53 16.43 15.22
C GLU A 194 0.42 17.30 14.38
N ARG A 195 0.43 17.12 13.06
CA ARG A 195 1.28 17.83 12.10
C ARG A 195 2.79 17.69 12.37
N ARG A 196 3.20 16.64 13.06
CA ARG A 196 4.60 16.23 13.32
C ARG A 196 4.71 14.70 13.19
N LEU A 197 5.91 14.17 13.02
CA LEU A 197 6.09 12.72 13.04
C LEU A 197 5.87 12.17 14.46
N VAL A 198 5.05 11.13 14.54
CA VAL A 198 4.70 10.44 15.78
C VAL A 198 4.92 8.94 15.56
N SER A 199 5.55 8.28 16.56
CA SER A 199 5.64 6.82 16.61
C SER A 199 4.55 6.27 17.52
N ALA A 200 4.00 5.12 17.14
CA ALA A 200 2.99 4.40 17.91
C ALA A 200 3.18 2.88 17.73
N PRO A 201 2.65 2.05 18.63
CA PRO A 201 2.66 0.60 18.43
C PRO A 201 2.00 0.20 17.11
N ALA A 202 2.54 -0.84 16.45
CA ALA A 202 2.00 -1.42 15.22
C ALA A 202 1.58 -2.86 15.48
N ARG A 203 0.38 -3.05 16.07
CA ARG A 203 -0.13 -4.36 16.52
C ARG A 203 -1.28 -4.88 15.66
N THR A 204 -1.47 -4.33 14.47
CA THR A 204 -2.52 -4.75 13.55
C THR A 204 -2.14 -6.07 12.84
N SER A 205 -3.15 -6.90 12.58
CA SER A 205 -3.03 -8.07 11.70
C SER A 205 -3.01 -7.70 10.21
N ALA A 206 -3.39 -6.48 9.86
CA ALA A 206 -3.33 -5.93 8.52
C ALA A 206 -1.90 -5.43 8.23
N GLU A 207 -1.00 -6.34 7.84
CA GLU A 207 0.44 -6.08 7.71
C GLU A 207 0.78 -4.86 6.85
N GLY A 208 0.02 -4.60 5.78
CA GLY A 208 0.19 -3.41 4.93
C GLY A 208 -0.13 -2.08 5.63
N LEU A 209 -0.80 -2.11 6.80
CA LEU A 209 -1.06 -0.96 7.67
C LEU A 209 -0.13 -0.90 8.88
N ALA A 210 0.67 -1.94 9.13
CA ALA A 210 1.49 -2.12 10.32
C ALA A 210 2.77 -1.26 10.28
N THR A 211 2.62 0.06 10.40
CA THR A 211 3.73 1.01 10.41
C THR A 211 3.80 1.69 11.77
N GLY A 212 4.90 1.48 12.49
CA GLY A 212 5.13 2.06 13.82
C GLY A 212 5.60 3.52 13.80
N THR A 213 6.07 4.00 12.65
CA THR A 213 6.51 5.38 12.46
C THR A 213 6.07 5.87 11.09
N ALA A 214 5.53 7.06 11.01
CA ALA A 214 5.17 7.68 9.75
C ALA A 214 6.41 8.19 9.00
N PHE A 215 6.31 8.33 7.67
CA PHE A 215 7.39 8.80 6.82
C PHE A 215 7.21 10.27 6.44
N GLU A 216 8.31 11.01 6.33
CA GLU A 216 8.31 12.48 6.19
C GLU A 216 7.64 12.93 4.89
N LEU A 217 8.07 12.41 3.75
CA LEU A 217 7.55 12.84 2.44
C LEU A 217 6.06 12.51 2.27
N PRO A 218 5.57 11.28 2.55
CA PRO A 218 4.14 11.00 2.55
C PRO A 218 3.37 11.93 3.48
N GLN A 219 3.84 12.14 4.72
CA GLN A 219 3.14 12.99 5.69
C GLN A 219 3.05 14.45 5.23
N ARG A 220 4.08 14.97 4.60
CA ARG A 220 4.06 16.32 4.02
C ARG A 220 2.96 16.46 2.97
N ILE A 221 2.82 15.46 2.08
CA ILE A 221 1.79 15.45 1.05
C ILE A 221 0.39 15.27 1.67
N LEU A 222 0.24 14.31 2.58
CA LEU A 222 -1.05 14.02 3.22
C LEU A 222 -1.59 15.20 4.02
N ARG A 223 -0.74 15.92 4.76
CA ARG A 223 -1.14 17.13 5.51
C ARG A 223 -1.65 18.26 4.63
N GLN A 224 -1.27 18.31 3.36
CA GLN A 224 -1.70 19.32 2.40
C GLN A 224 -2.94 18.91 1.62
N HIS A 225 -3.12 17.62 1.36
CA HIS A 225 -4.00 17.14 0.31
C HIS A 225 -5.02 16.08 0.73
N LEU A 226 -4.87 15.45 1.90
CA LEU A 226 -5.84 14.48 2.38
C LEU A 226 -7.03 15.19 3.03
N ASP A 227 -8.26 14.89 2.57
CA ASP A 227 -9.48 15.56 3.04
C ASP A 227 -10.00 14.98 4.36
N GLY A 228 -9.72 13.70 4.64
CA GLY A 228 -10.11 13.03 5.87
C GLY A 228 -9.25 11.84 6.17
N PHE A 229 -9.20 11.44 7.44
CA PHE A 229 -8.46 10.26 7.87
C PHE A 229 -9.24 9.53 8.96
N ILE A 230 -9.48 8.23 8.77
CA ILE A 230 -10.31 7.37 9.63
C ILE A 230 -9.45 6.27 10.22
N LEU A 231 -9.67 5.97 11.49
CA LEU A 231 -9.19 4.75 12.13
C LEU A 231 -10.30 3.70 12.15
N VAL A 232 -9.95 2.45 11.85
CA VAL A 232 -10.84 1.29 11.89
C VAL A 232 -10.26 0.20 12.79
N SER A 233 -11.13 -0.55 13.46
CA SER A 233 -10.75 -1.65 14.33
C SER A 233 -10.38 -2.91 13.55
N GLU A 234 -9.68 -3.83 14.20
CA GLU A 234 -9.37 -5.15 13.65
C GLU A 234 -10.64 -5.96 13.31
N ALA A 235 -11.72 -5.79 14.08
CA ALA A 235 -13.00 -6.45 13.81
C ALA A 235 -13.65 -5.92 12.54
N GLU A 236 -13.66 -4.62 12.33
CA GLU A 236 -14.19 -3.98 11.13
C GLU A 236 -13.39 -4.35 9.88
N ILE A 237 -12.06 -4.44 9.99
CA ILE A 237 -11.22 -4.93 8.88
C ILE A 237 -11.58 -6.37 8.52
N ARG A 238 -11.72 -7.27 9.53
CA ARG A 238 -12.13 -8.66 9.28
C ARG A 238 -13.50 -8.74 8.63
N HIS A 239 -14.48 -7.99 9.14
CA HIS A 239 -15.81 -7.92 8.55
C HIS A 239 -15.77 -7.44 7.08
N ALA A 240 -14.95 -6.43 6.78
CA ALA A 240 -14.77 -5.93 5.42
C ALA A 240 -14.15 -6.98 4.48
N ILE A 241 -13.21 -7.83 4.97
CA ILE A 241 -12.67 -8.96 4.19
C ILE A 241 -13.80 -9.92 3.80
N VAL A 242 -14.67 -10.27 4.75
CA VAL A 242 -15.81 -11.17 4.50
C VAL A 242 -16.78 -10.56 3.50
N LEU A 243 -17.17 -9.30 3.66
CA LEU A 243 -18.06 -8.60 2.72
C LEU A 243 -17.50 -8.55 1.29
N LEU A 244 -16.18 -8.29 1.13
CA LEU A 244 -15.54 -8.31 -0.17
C LEU A 244 -15.53 -9.70 -0.80
N LEU A 245 -15.36 -10.73 0.00
CA LEU A 245 -15.41 -12.11 -0.47
C LEU A 245 -16.83 -12.50 -0.90
N GLU A 246 -17.84 -12.24 -0.07
CA GLU A 246 -19.23 -12.63 -0.31
C GLU A 246 -19.89 -11.87 -1.45
N HIS A 247 -19.73 -10.55 -1.47
CA HIS A 247 -20.48 -9.69 -2.41
C HIS A 247 -19.69 -9.31 -3.66
N CYS A 248 -18.38 -9.30 -3.57
CA CYS A 248 -17.52 -8.89 -4.68
C CYS A 248 -16.71 -10.05 -5.27
N HIS A 249 -16.74 -11.23 -4.62
CA HIS A 249 -15.93 -12.41 -4.98
C HIS A 249 -14.44 -12.09 -5.07
N ASN A 250 -13.97 -11.16 -4.21
CA ASN A 250 -12.61 -10.70 -4.16
C ASN A 250 -11.95 -11.03 -2.82
N LEU A 251 -10.79 -11.67 -2.90
CA LEU A 251 -9.96 -11.92 -1.75
C LEU A 251 -9.02 -10.72 -1.53
N ALA A 252 -9.30 -9.91 -0.52
CA ALA A 252 -8.47 -8.78 -0.11
C ALA A 252 -7.72 -9.11 1.17
N GLU A 253 -6.45 -8.69 1.26
CA GLU A 253 -5.75 -8.65 2.56
C GLU A 253 -6.30 -7.53 3.45
N GLY A 254 -5.96 -7.51 4.74
CA GLY A 254 -6.51 -6.52 5.68
C GLY A 254 -6.31 -5.07 5.24
N ALA A 255 -5.15 -4.72 4.68
CA ALA A 255 -4.91 -3.39 4.14
C ALA A 255 -5.82 -3.07 2.94
N GLY A 256 -6.06 -4.06 2.06
CA GLY A 256 -6.96 -3.91 0.92
C GLY A 256 -8.44 -3.79 1.32
N ALA A 257 -8.83 -4.36 2.45
CA ALA A 257 -10.20 -4.33 2.97
C ALA A 257 -10.50 -3.07 3.80
N ALA A 258 -9.49 -2.46 4.41
CA ALA A 258 -9.64 -1.29 5.28
C ALA A 258 -10.45 -0.12 4.65
N PRO A 259 -10.31 0.22 3.35
CA PRO A 259 -11.13 1.25 2.73
C PRO A 259 -12.64 0.98 2.80
N LEU A 260 -13.08 -0.28 2.69
CA LEU A 260 -14.48 -0.64 2.86
C LEU A 260 -14.92 -0.44 4.32
N ALA A 261 -14.11 -0.86 5.30
CA ALA A 261 -14.39 -0.60 6.71
C ALA A 261 -14.54 0.90 6.99
N GLY A 262 -13.64 1.73 6.44
CA GLY A 262 -13.72 3.19 6.55
C GLY A 262 -14.95 3.80 5.87
N LEU A 263 -15.37 3.29 4.72
CA LEU A 263 -16.60 3.73 4.06
C LEU A 263 -17.83 3.41 4.93
N LEU A 264 -17.88 2.23 5.56
CA LEU A 264 -18.99 1.84 6.42
C LEU A 264 -19.18 2.78 7.61
N HIS A 265 -18.10 3.37 8.15
CA HIS A 265 -18.18 4.44 9.16
C HIS A 265 -18.86 5.71 8.65
N LEU A 266 -18.69 6.03 7.38
CA LEU A 266 -19.18 7.28 6.77
C LEU A 266 -20.32 7.04 5.78
N LYS A 267 -20.93 5.85 5.78
CA LYS A 267 -21.91 5.44 4.76
C LYS A 267 -23.00 6.48 4.51
N ASP A 268 -23.52 7.10 5.56
CA ASP A 268 -24.63 8.07 5.46
C ASP A 268 -24.19 9.38 4.76
N HIS A 269 -22.91 9.75 4.84
CA HIS A 269 -22.36 10.93 4.17
C HIS A 269 -22.17 10.72 2.66
N PHE A 270 -22.08 9.45 2.23
CA PHE A 270 -21.82 9.08 0.84
C PHE A 270 -23.02 8.45 0.13
N VAL A 271 -24.22 8.51 0.74
CA VAL A 271 -25.45 8.10 0.05
C VAL A 271 -25.64 8.89 -1.24
N GLY A 272 -25.82 8.19 -2.37
CA GLY A 272 -25.97 8.77 -3.69
C GLY A 272 -24.68 9.33 -4.31
N ARG A 273 -23.52 9.15 -3.67
CA ARG A 273 -22.20 9.54 -4.19
C ARG A 273 -21.53 8.37 -4.90
N ARG A 274 -20.63 8.70 -5.84
CA ARG A 274 -19.74 7.73 -6.48
C ARG A 274 -18.44 7.64 -5.68
N VAL A 275 -18.22 6.50 -5.05
CA VAL A 275 -17.08 6.26 -4.17
C VAL A 275 -16.22 5.16 -4.74
N VAL A 276 -14.90 5.35 -4.73
CA VAL A 276 -13.90 4.34 -5.07
C VAL A 276 -13.22 3.84 -3.80
N LEU A 277 -13.14 2.53 -3.66
CA LEU A 277 -12.39 1.85 -2.61
C LEU A 277 -11.13 1.22 -3.22
N VAL A 278 -9.98 1.61 -2.71
CA VAL A 278 -8.69 1.11 -3.19
C VAL A 278 -8.37 -0.22 -2.53
N LEU A 279 -8.51 -1.33 -3.27
CA LEU A 279 -8.02 -2.65 -2.84
C LEU A 279 -6.53 -2.76 -3.16
N SER A 280 -5.68 -2.49 -2.17
CA SER A 280 -4.23 -2.37 -2.38
C SER A 280 -3.49 -3.69 -2.54
N GLY A 281 -4.08 -4.82 -2.12
CA GLY A 281 -3.45 -6.12 -2.22
C GLY A 281 -4.36 -7.28 -1.79
N GLY A 282 -3.92 -8.49 -2.11
CA GLY A 282 -4.61 -9.75 -1.83
C GLY A 282 -3.72 -10.82 -1.17
N ASN A 283 -2.60 -10.45 -0.57
CA ASN A 283 -1.65 -11.36 0.10
C ASN A 283 -2.17 -11.85 1.46
N LEU A 284 -3.40 -12.38 1.48
CA LEU A 284 -4.04 -12.93 2.66
C LEU A 284 -3.66 -14.39 2.86
N SER A 285 -3.18 -14.76 4.05
CA SER A 285 -2.92 -16.16 4.39
C SER A 285 -4.22 -16.91 4.71
N LEU A 286 -4.19 -18.25 4.56
CA LEU A 286 -5.34 -19.08 4.95
C LEU A 286 -5.70 -18.92 6.43
N GLU A 287 -4.71 -18.71 7.29
CA GLU A 287 -4.94 -18.47 8.72
C GLU A 287 -5.66 -17.14 8.95
N GLN A 288 -5.22 -16.07 8.29
CA GLN A 288 -5.89 -14.76 8.35
C GLN A 288 -7.31 -14.84 7.81
N LEU A 289 -7.53 -15.58 6.71
CA LEU A 289 -8.87 -15.81 6.16
C LEU A 289 -9.78 -16.55 7.16
N ARG A 290 -9.29 -17.63 7.78
CA ARG A 290 -10.07 -18.35 8.81
C ARG A 290 -10.45 -17.44 9.97
N ARG A 291 -9.50 -16.66 10.49
CA ARG A 291 -9.78 -15.68 11.56
C ARG A 291 -10.81 -14.62 11.15
N ALA A 292 -10.82 -14.22 9.88
CA ALA A 292 -11.85 -13.29 9.39
C ALA A 292 -13.24 -13.95 9.34
N LEU A 293 -13.34 -15.20 8.89
CA LEU A 293 -14.58 -15.95 8.81
C LEU A 293 -15.15 -16.31 10.20
N ASP A 294 -14.27 -16.62 11.18
CA ASP A 294 -14.66 -17.01 12.54
C ASP A 294 -15.09 -15.81 13.41
N GLY A 295 -14.71 -14.60 13.04
CA GLY A 295 -14.94 -13.38 13.82
C GLY A 295 -15.71 -12.28 13.09
N GLY A 296 -16.34 -12.63 11.95
CA GLY A 296 -17.18 -11.74 11.12
C GLY A 296 -18.65 -11.76 11.50
#